data_1f6b770645389e3ec3c4ad0b9286c32f
#
_entry.id   1f6b770645389e3ec3c4ad0b9286c32f
#
_cell.length_a   1.000
_cell.length_b   1.000
_cell.length_c   1.000
_cell.angle_alpha   90.00
_cell.angle_beta   90.00
_cell.angle_gamma   90.00
#
_symmetry.space_group_name_H-M   'P 1'
#
loop_
_entity.id
_entity.type
_entity.pdbx_description
1 polymer ?
#
loop_
_entity_poly.entity_id
_entity_poly.type
_entity_poly.pdbx_seq_one_letter_code
_entity_poly.pdbx_strand_id
1 'polypeptide(L)'
;MNYIAMIQNRRSVRAFRSKEVSDATLAELRTHYERNCRRLIPELATELVILDADAQSALEGAAGYRQFLIGAPHYLMLLSAPHIHAEENAGYMMEELVLKLTELDIDSCWLTFTDSARIKTALGLTTPLEVAAIVAFGYGEKTQKKLRLNILNMSTVDVTVERQYFAPKKGIRELVNVDT
;
A
#
# COMPACT_ATOMS: atom_id res chain seq x y z
N MET A 1 17.64 4.49 -7.57
CA MET A 1 16.93 3.72 -6.52
C MET A 1 17.79 2.53 -6.10
N ASN A 2 18.07 2.38 -4.79
CA ASN A 2 18.73 1.19 -4.24
C ASN A 2 17.66 0.17 -3.82
N TYR A 3 17.29 -0.72 -4.72
CA TYR A 3 16.20 -1.69 -4.50
C TYR A 3 16.39 -2.56 -3.26
N ILE A 4 17.62 -3.02 -2.98
CA ILE A 4 17.89 -3.89 -1.82
C ILE A 4 17.55 -3.15 -0.52
N ALA A 5 18.01 -1.91 -0.37
CA ALA A 5 17.71 -1.11 0.81
C ALA A 5 16.20 -0.81 0.94
N MET A 6 15.54 -0.49 -0.18
CA MET A 6 14.09 -0.22 -0.18
C MET A 6 13.29 -1.47 0.22
N ILE A 7 13.62 -2.63 -0.36
CA ILE A 7 13.00 -3.91 -0.02
C ILE A 7 13.17 -4.25 1.47
N GLN A 8 14.35 -3.99 2.02
CA GLN A 8 14.62 -4.24 3.45
C GLN A 8 13.85 -3.30 4.37
N ASN A 9 13.72 -2.02 3.98
CA ASN A 9 13.08 -1.00 4.79
C ASN A 9 11.56 -0.96 4.65
N ARG A 10 11.01 -1.35 3.49
CA ARG A 10 9.57 -1.36 3.23
C ARG A 10 8.82 -2.25 4.22
N ARG A 11 7.76 -1.72 4.78
CA ARG A 11 6.81 -2.43 5.65
C ARG A 11 5.40 -1.91 5.42
N SER A 12 4.41 -2.75 5.68
CA SER A 12 3.01 -2.35 5.62
C SER A 12 2.65 -1.58 6.88
N VAL A 13 2.27 -0.32 6.73
CA VAL A 13 1.82 0.57 7.81
C VAL A 13 0.32 0.77 7.69
N ARG A 14 -0.41 0.57 8.78
CA ARG A 14 -1.89 0.57 8.81
C ARG A 14 -2.49 1.68 9.66
N ALA A 15 -1.64 2.54 10.23
CA ALA A 15 -2.05 3.73 10.97
C ALA A 15 -1.22 4.91 10.49
N PHE A 16 -1.89 5.90 9.93
CA PHE A 16 -1.27 7.08 9.34
C PHE A 16 -1.63 8.32 10.15
N ARG A 17 -0.72 9.30 10.13
CA ARG A 17 -1.00 10.64 10.66
C ARG A 17 -1.86 11.36 9.64
N SER A 18 -2.63 12.34 10.11
CA SER A 18 -3.40 13.25 9.25
C SER A 18 -2.53 14.23 8.44
N LYS A 19 -1.20 14.15 8.57
CA LYS A 19 -0.27 14.99 7.83
C LYS A 19 -0.28 14.59 6.34
N GLU A 20 -0.62 15.53 5.50
CA GLU A 20 -0.57 15.37 4.05
C GLU A 20 0.86 15.22 3.52
N VAL A 21 0.99 14.49 2.42
CA VAL A 21 2.23 14.39 1.66
C VAL A 21 2.35 15.64 0.78
N SER A 22 3.55 16.22 0.68
CA SER A 22 3.74 17.45 -0.06
C SER A 22 3.47 17.28 -1.56
N ASP A 23 2.95 18.34 -2.21
CA ASP A 23 2.73 18.36 -3.67
C ASP A 23 3.99 18.02 -4.46
N ALA A 24 5.16 18.46 -3.98
CA ALA A 24 6.44 18.12 -4.59
C ALA A 24 6.71 16.62 -4.58
N THR A 25 6.41 15.93 -3.47
CA THR A 25 6.54 14.48 -3.36
C THR A 25 5.54 13.75 -4.25
N LEU A 26 4.29 14.24 -4.30
CA LEU A 26 3.26 13.68 -5.19
C LEU A 26 3.63 13.86 -6.66
N ALA A 27 4.19 15.01 -7.03
CA ALA A 27 4.68 15.29 -8.39
C ALA A 27 5.87 14.38 -8.76
N GLU A 28 6.80 14.13 -7.82
CA GLU A 28 7.91 13.21 -8.03
C GLU A 28 7.42 11.76 -8.27
N LEU A 29 6.41 11.33 -7.52
CA LEU A 29 5.79 10.02 -7.70
C LEU A 29 5.11 9.87 -9.06
N ARG A 30 4.38 10.91 -9.53
CA ARG A 30 3.80 10.94 -10.88
C ARG A 30 4.87 10.88 -11.96
N THR A 31 5.92 11.68 -11.81
CA THR A 31 7.06 11.68 -12.75
C THR A 31 7.74 10.29 -12.78
N HIS A 32 7.86 9.63 -11.63
CA HIS A 32 8.41 8.28 -11.58
C HIS A 32 7.53 7.28 -12.33
N TYR A 33 6.22 7.32 -12.13
CA TYR A 33 5.26 6.50 -12.88
C TYR A 33 5.37 6.69 -14.39
N GLU A 34 5.42 7.93 -14.83
CA GLU A 34 5.41 8.27 -16.27
C GLU A 34 6.72 7.90 -16.99
N ARG A 35 7.86 8.13 -16.33
CA ARG A 35 9.18 8.07 -16.98
C ARG A 35 10.02 6.85 -16.60
N ASN A 36 9.86 6.33 -15.41
CA ASN A 36 10.78 5.36 -14.82
C ASN A 36 10.13 4.05 -14.39
N CYS A 37 8.80 4.03 -14.20
CA CYS A 37 8.11 2.84 -13.75
C CYS A 37 8.13 1.77 -14.84
N ARG A 38 8.71 0.62 -14.52
CA ARG A 38 8.81 -0.50 -15.44
C ARG A 38 7.47 -1.22 -15.56
N ARG A 39 7.19 -1.72 -16.75
CA ARG A 39 6.00 -2.49 -17.08
C ARG A 39 6.41 -3.86 -17.56
N LEU A 40 5.70 -4.90 -17.14
CA LEU A 40 5.89 -6.25 -17.72
C LEU A 40 5.32 -6.29 -19.14
N ILE A 41 4.26 -5.52 -19.39
CA ILE A 41 3.60 -5.40 -20.71
C ILE A 41 3.60 -3.90 -21.05
N PRO A 42 4.61 -3.41 -21.79
CA PRO A 42 4.77 -1.99 -22.09
C PRO A 42 3.61 -1.36 -22.85
N GLU A 43 2.96 -2.12 -23.73
CA GLU A 43 1.83 -1.70 -24.56
C GLU A 43 0.48 -1.70 -23.83
N LEU A 44 0.39 -2.28 -22.65
CA LEU A 44 -0.85 -2.30 -21.88
C LEU A 44 -1.15 -0.92 -21.31
N ALA A 45 -2.28 -0.35 -21.72
CA ALA A 45 -2.70 0.95 -21.23
C ALA A 45 -2.96 0.91 -19.72
N THR A 46 -2.30 1.81 -18.99
CA THR A 46 -2.45 1.98 -17.55
C THR A 46 -2.56 3.46 -17.21
N GLU A 47 -3.21 3.78 -16.08
CA GLU A 47 -3.33 5.14 -15.55
C GLU A 47 -3.12 5.13 -14.05
N LEU A 48 -2.32 6.05 -13.54
CA LEU A 48 -2.12 6.25 -12.09
C LEU A 48 -3.00 7.40 -11.60
N VAL A 49 -3.90 7.10 -10.68
CA VAL A 49 -4.73 8.09 -9.98
C VAL A 49 -4.22 8.21 -8.55
N ILE A 50 -3.92 9.43 -8.13
CA ILE A 50 -3.61 9.77 -6.73
C ILE A 50 -4.84 10.42 -6.15
N LEU A 51 -5.38 9.81 -5.11
CA LEU A 51 -6.58 10.24 -4.40
C LEU A 51 -6.19 10.83 -3.05
N ASP A 52 -6.94 11.83 -2.61
CA ASP A 52 -6.81 12.45 -1.29
C ASP A 52 -7.70 11.75 -0.25
N ALA A 53 -7.64 12.18 0.99
CA ALA A 53 -8.43 11.63 2.09
C ALA A 53 -9.95 11.64 1.83
N ASP A 54 -10.45 12.57 1.04
CA ASP A 54 -11.87 12.67 0.69
C ASP A 54 -12.40 11.43 -0.04
N ALA A 55 -11.51 10.68 -0.71
CA ALA A 55 -11.85 9.42 -1.36
C ALA A 55 -12.19 8.28 -0.37
N GLN A 56 -11.94 8.45 0.93
CA GLN A 56 -12.20 7.42 1.93
C GLN A 56 -13.65 6.96 1.90
N SER A 57 -14.61 7.88 1.81
CA SER A 57 -16.03 7.58 1.77
C SER A 57 -16.42 6.72 0.55
N ALA A 58 -15.77 6.94 -0.59
CA ALA A 58 -15.98 6.16 -1.81
C ALA A 58 -15.33 4.77 -1.75
N LEU A 59 -14.23 4.63 -1.02
CA LEU A 59 -13.51 3.37 -0.86
C LEU A 59 -14.07 2.51 0.27
N GLU A 60 -14.82 3.10 1.22
CA GLU A 60 -15.36 2.38 2.38
C GLU A 60 -16.30 1.25 1.94
N GLY A 61 -16.08 0.06 2.48
CA GLY A 61 -16.82 -1.16 2.13
C GLY A 61 -16.57 -1.69 0.71
N ALA A 62 -15.72 -1.03 -0.09
CA ALA A 62 -15.29 -1.49 -1.42
C ALA A 62 -13.81 -1.90 -1.44
N ALA A 63 -12.97 -1.21 -0.68
CA ALA A 63 -11.55 -1.52 -0.55
C ALA A 63 -11.14 -1.56 0.92
N GLY A 64 -10.04 -2.27 1.25
CA GLY A 64 -9.52 -2.29 2.61
C GLY A 64 -8.57 -3.43 2.90
N TYR A 65 -8.29 -3.61 4.19
CA TYR A 65 -7.56 -4.75 4.72
C TYR A 65 -8.50 -5.51 5.66
N ARG A 66 -8.79 -6.78 5.36
CA ARG A 66 -9.77 -7.60 6.11
C ARG A 66 -11.14 -6.90 6.26
N GLN A 67 -11.63 -6.30 5.17
CA GLN A 67 -12.91 -5.58 5.08
C GLN A 67 -12.97 -4.21 5.80
N PHE A 68 -11.88 -3.76 6.42
CA PHE A 68 -11.79 -2.44 7.01
C PHE A 68 -10.91 -1.53 6.15
N LEU A 69 -11.43 -0.37 5.78
CA LEU A 69 -10.63 0.65 5.09
C LEU A 69 -9.55 1.16 6.06
N ILE A 70 -8.32 1.24 5.55
CA ILE A 70 -7.22 1.89 6.25
C ILE A 70 -7.30 3.37 5.94
N GLY A 71 -7.65 4.20 6.94
CA GLY A 71 -7.64 5.65 6.81
C GLY A 71 -6.22 6.16 6.57
N ALA A 72 -6.02 6.85 5.45
CA ALA A 72 -4.74 7.42 5.05
C ALA A 72 -4.97 8.81 4.41
N PRO A 73 -3.98 9.72 4.45
CA PRO A 73 -4.11 11.01 3.78
C PRO A 73 -4.22 10.87 2.26
N HIS A 74 -3.66 9.81 1.69
CA HIS A 74 -3.67 9.59 0.24
C HIS A 74 -3.80 8.11 -0.13
N TYR A 75 -4.27 7.86 -1.37
CA TYR A 75 -4.32 6.54 -1.98
C TYR A 75 -3.76 6.58 -3.39
N LEU A 76 -2.92 5.59 -3.72
CA LEU A 76 -2.57 5.29 -5.10
C LEU A 76 -3.57 4.28 -5.64
N MET A 77 -4.12 4.57 -6.81
CA MET A 77 -4.95 3.64 -7.55
C MET A 77 -4.37 3.48 -8.95
N LEU A 78 -4.05 2.28 -9.34
CA LEU A 78 -3.62 1.95 -10.69
C LEU A 78 -4.78 1.35 -11.46
N LEU A 79 -5.12 1.98 -12.57
CA LEU A 79 -6.07 1.50 -13.54
C LEU A 79 -5.34 0.80 -14.67
N SER A 80 -5.93 -0.25 -15.24
CA SER A 80 -5.38 -1.02 -16.35
C SER A 80 -6.45 -1.39 -17.36
N ALA A 81 -6.09 -1.43 -18.63
CA ALA A 81 -6.93 -2.03 -19.64
C ALA A 81 -7.13 -3.53 -19.34
N PRO A 82 -8.30 -4.12 -19.70
CA PRO A 82 -8.53 -5.54 -19.56
C PRO A 82 -7.50 -6.35 -20.35
N HIS A 83 -6.80 -7.26 -19.66
CA HIS A 83 -5.83 -8.17 -20.27
C HIS A 83 -5.63 -9.38 -19.35
N ILE A 84 -5.28 -10.55 -19.92
CA ILE A 84 -5.09 -11.80 -19.14
C ILE A 84 -4.00 -11.68 -18.05
N HIS A 85 -3.02 -10.79 -18.24
CA HIS A 85 -1.92 -10.51 -17.30
C HIS A 85 -1.99 -9.08 -16.75
N ALA A 86 -3.18 -8.47 -16.69
CA ALA A 86 -3.33 -7.11 -16.17
C ALA A 86 -2.94 -7.02 -14.69
N GLU A 87 -3.30 -8.04 -13.89
CA GLU A 87 -3.03 -8.08 -12.45
C GLU A 87 -1.53 -8.20 -12.17
N GLU A 88 -0.81 -9.08 -12.90
CA GLU A 88 0.63 -9.25 -12.74
C GLU A 88 1.38 -7.97 -13.14
N ASN A 89 0.99 -7.34 -14.25
CA ASN A 89 1.56 -6.07 -14.68
C ASN A 89 1.31 -4.96 -13.65
N ALA A 90 0.07 -4.86 -13.16
CA ALA A 90 -0.30 -3.87 -12.14
C ALA A 90 0.43 -4.12 -10.82
N GLY A 91 0.54 -5.36 -10.38
CA GLY A 91 1.29 -5.74 -9.18
C GLY A 91 2.76 -5.34 -9.27
N TYR A 92 3.39 -5.60 -10.40
CA TYR A 92 4.78 -5.23 -10.66
C TYR A 92 4.98 -3.70 -10.63
N MET A 93 4.14 -2.96 -11.34
CA MET A 93 4.19 -1.50 -11.40
C MET A 93 3.92 -0.86 -10.03
N MET A 94 2.89 -1.34 -9.33
CA MET A 94 2.51 -0.77 -8.03
C MET A 94 3.57 -1.06 -6.96
N GLU A 95 4.22 -2.24 -6.96
CA GLU A 95 5.32 -2.50 -6.02
C GLU A 95 6.53 -1.58 -6.30
N GLU A 96 6.82 -1.26 -7.56
CA GLU A 96 7.86 -0.27 -7.89
C GLU A 96 7.52 1.11 -7.33
N LEU A 97 6.25 1.53 -7.40
CA LEU A 97 5.76 2.78 -6.79
C LEU A 97 5.83 2.73 -5.26
N VAL A 98 5.51 1.60 -4.64
CA VAL A 98 5.65 1.37 -3.19
C VAL A 98 7.10 1.47 -2.74
N LEU A 99 8.03 0.95 -3.52
CA LEU A 99 9.47 1.10 -3.26
C LEU A 99 9.92 2.55 -3.45
N LYS A 100 9.34 3.28 -4.42
CA LYS A 100 9.59 4.72 -4.59
C LYS A 100 9.06 5.52 -3.40
N LEU A 101 7.86 5.22 -2.88
CA LEU A 101 7.36 5.81 -1.64
C LEU A 101 8.34 5.57 -0.47
N THR A 102 8.86 4.35 -0.33
CA THR A 102 9.86 4.02 0.70
C THR A 102 11.15 4.82 0.54
N GLU A 103 11.60 5.08 -0.70
CA GLU A 103 12.76 5.95 -0.99
C GLU A 103 12.52 7.39 -0.55
N LEU A 104 11.27 7.86 -0.62
CA LEU A 104 10.82 9.18 -0.21
C LEU A 104 10.42 9.28 1.28
N ASP A 105 10.73 8.26 2.09
CA ASP A 105 10.36 8.15 3.51
C ASP A 105 8.84 8.23 3.75
N ILE A 106 8.05 7.74 2.80
CA ILE A 106 6.59 7.62 2.89
C ILE A 106 6.22 6.16 3.13
N ASP A 107 5.41 5.94 4.14
CA ASP A 107 4.87 4.63 4.49
C ASP A 107 3.66 4.25 3.62
N SER A 108 3.44 2.95 3.44
CA SER A 108 2.36 2.47 2.59
C SER A 108 1.73 1.17 3.09
N CYS A 109 0.53 0.87 2.60
CA CYS A 109 -0.14 -0.40 2.80
C CYS A 109 -0.99 -0.78 1.58
N TRP A 110 -0.78 -1.98 1.05
CA TRP A 110 -1.64 -2.56 0.04
C TRP A 110 -3.05 -2.77 0.58
N LEU A 111 -4.05 -2.44 -0.24
CA LEU A 111 -5.46 -2.69 0.02
C LEU A 111 -5.98 -3.75 -0.94
N THR A 112 -6.88 -4.59 -0.46
CA THR A 112 -7.68 -5.49 -1.29
C THR A 112 -8.99 -4.80 -1.66
N PHE A 113 -9.57 -5.15 -2.79
CA PHE A 113 -10.89 -4.70 -3.21
C PHE A 113 -11.60 -5.84 -3.96
N THR A 114 -12.92 -5.74 -4.08
CA THR A 114 -13.73 -6.81 -4.67
C THR A 114 -14.50 -6.38 -5.92
N ASP A 115 -14.68 -5.07 -6.12
CA ASP A 115 -15.54 -4.55 -7.19
C ASP A 115 -14.96 -3.24 -7.76
N SER A 116 -14.28 -3.37 -8.89
CA SER A 116 -13.72 -2.23 -9.65
C SER A 116 -14.80 -1.26 -10.11
N ALA A 117 -15.94 -1.75 -10.59
CA ALA A 117 -17.01 -0.92 -11.14
C ALA A 117 -17.65 -0.05 -10.04
N ARG A 118 -17.86 -0.63 -8.85
CA ARG A 118 -18.35 0.09 -7.68
C ARG A 118 -17.41 1.23 -7.28
N ILE A 119 -16.11 0.96 -7.23
CA ILE A 119 -15.09 1.98 -6.87
C ILE A 119 -15.11 3.10 -7.91
N LYS A 120 -15.07 2.77 -9.20
CA LYS A 120 -15.12 3.77 -10.28
C LYS A 120 -16.36 4.64 -10.19
N THR A 121 -17.53 4.04 -9.98
CA THR A 121 -18.80 4.76 -9.83
C THR A 121 -18.77 5.70 -8.63
N ALA A 122 -18.31 5.23 -7.47
CA ALA A 122 -18.24 6.02 -6.24
C ALA A 122 -17.27 7.21 -6.35
N LEU A 123 -16.20 7.06 -7.14
CA LEU A 123 -15.21 8.12 -7.43
C LEU A 123 -15.57 8.98 -8.64
N GLY A 124 -16.68 8.72 -9.34
CA GLY A 124 -17.09 9.45 -10.54
C GLY A 124 -16.14 9.26 -11.74
N LEU A 125 -15.42 8.15 -11.79
CA LEU A 125 -14.45 7.88 -12.85
C LEU A 125 -15.12 7.32 -14.11
N THR A 126 -15.00 8.05 -15.22
CA THR A 126 -15.48 7.66 -16.55
C THR A 126 -14.31 7.20 -17.40
N THR A 127 -13.86 5.98 -17.22
CA THR A 127 -12.74 5.39 -17.98
C THR A 127 -13.06 3.95 -18.36
N PRO A 128 -12.61 3.48 -19.54
CA PRO A 128 -12.72 2.05 -19.91
C PRO A 128 -11.74 1.17 -19.13
N LEU A 129 -10.78 1.75 -18.40
CA LEU A 129 -9.83 1.00 -17.59
C LEU A 129 -10.48 0.46 -16.31
N GLU A 130 -9.98 -0.65 -15.82
CA GLU A 130 -10.41 -1.28 -14.58
C GLU A 130 -9.43 -0.99 -13.43
N VAL A 131 -9.94 -0.90 -12.20
CA VAL A 131 -9.08 -0.80 -11.02
C VAL A 131 -8.29 -2.11 -10.88
N ALA A 132 -6.96 -2.01 -10.92
CA ALA A 132 -6.07 -3.16 -10.88
C ALA A 132 -5.26 -3.26 -9.58
N ALA A 133 -4.97 -2.13 -8.92
CA ALA A 133 -4.28 -2.11 -7.63
C ALA A 133 -4.62 -0.85 -6.83
N ILE A 134 -4.65 -0.97 -5.49
CA ILE A 134 -4.84 0.17 -4.57
C ILE A 134 -3.85 0.07 -3.42
N VAL A 135 -3.25 1.20 -3.05
CA VAL A 135 -2.31 1.34 -1.94
C VAL A 135 -2.66 2.60 -1.15
N ALA A 136 -2.85 2.46 0.16
CA ALA A 136 -2.92 3.59 1.09
C ALA A 136 -1.50 4.08 1.41
N PHE A 137 -1.26 5.39 1.48
CA PHE A 137 0.05 5.92 1.79
C PHE A 137 0.01 7.25 2.55
N GLY A 138 1.11 7.55 3.23
CA GLY A 138 1.28 8.75 4.05
C GLY A 138 2.38 8.56 5.08
N TYR A 139 2.43 9.45 6.06
CA TYR A 139 3.36 9.31 7.18
C TYR A 139 2.75 8.40 8.25
N GLY A 140 3.40 7.26 8.51
CA GLY A 140 2.95 6.35 9.55
C GLY A 140 2.97 6.96 10.95
N GLU A 141 2.05 6.54 11.80
CA GLU A 141 2.12 6.82 13.22
C GLU A 141 3.35 6.11 13.80
N LYS A 142 4.10 6.85 14.64
CA LYS A 142 5.15 6.20 15.43
C LYS A 142 4.46 5.27 16.40
N THR A 143 4.62 3.97 16.20
CA THR A 143 4.11 2.98 17.16
C THR A 143 4.75 3.24 18.52
N GLN A 144 4.02 3.86 19.44
CA GLN A 144 4.45 3.93 20.81
C GLN A 144 4.48 2.48 21.33
N LYS A 145 5.62 2.07 21.88
CA LYS A 145 5.72 0.79 22.59
C LYS A 145 4.66 0.82 23.69
N LYS A 146 3.53 0.14 23.51
CA LYS A 146 2.57 -0.03 24.58
C LYS A 146 3.21 -0.92 25.63
N LEU A 147 3.64 -0.32 26.75
CA LEU A 147 3.96 -1.05 27.95
C LEU A 147 2.65 -1.65 28.47
N ARG A 148 2.45 -2.95 28.33
CA ARG A 148 1.43 -3.68 29.07
C ARG A 148 2.01 -4.03 30.42
N LEU A 149 1.52 -3.38 31.45
CA LEU A 149 1.72 -3.79 32.85
C LEU A 149 0.78 -4.97 33.11
N ASN A 150 1.30 -6.18 33.12
CA ASN A 150 0.57 -7.34 33.61
C ASN A 150 0.81 -7.43 35.12
N ILE A 151 -0.17 -6.99 35.89
CA ILE A 151 -0.16 -7.17 37.34
C ILE A 151 -0.72 -8.57 37.61
N LEU A 152 0.15 -9.57 37.66
CA LEU A 152 -0.22 -10.97 37.93
C LEU A 152 -0.32 -11.32 39.41
N ASN A 153 0.34 -10.54 40.27
CA ASN A 153 0.24 -10.65 41.73
C ASN A 153 0.66 -9.36 42.41
N MET A 154 0.13 -9.08 43.60
CA MET A 154 0.44 -7.84 44.36
C MET A 154 1.91 -7.68 44.80
N SER A 155 2.79 -8.62 44.46
CA SER A 155 4.19 -8.65 44.88
C SER A 155 5.21 -8.60 43.73
N THR A 156 4.82 -8.74 42.48
CA THR A 156 5.76 -8.74 41.35
C THR A 156 5.17 -8.00 40.16
N VAL A 157 5.84 -6.93 39.73
CA VAL A 157 5.51 -6.20 38.50
C VAL A 157 6.44 -6.73 37.41
N ASP A 158 5.93 -7.61 36.55
CA ASP A 158 6.64 -8.04 35.36
C ASP A 158 6.35 -7.05 34.22
N VAL A 159 7.38 -6.31 33.81
CA VAL A 159 7.31 -5.43 32.65
C VAL A 159 7.66 -6.26 31.40
N THR A 160 6.63 -6.76 30.72
CA THR A 160 6.84 -7.43 29.43
C THR A 160 6.85 -6.38 28.32
N VAL A 161 7.99 -6.18 27.69
CA VAL A 161 8.08 -5.40 26.47
C VAL A 161 7.64 -6.28 25.31
N GLU A 162 6.38 -6.18 24.91
CA GLU A 162 5.94 -6.78 23.64
C GLU A 162 6.64 -6.07 22.48
N ARG A 163 7.65 -6.71 21.91
CA ARG A 163 8.13 -6.34 20.58
C ARG A 163 7.04 -6.74 19.59
N GLN A 164 6.46 -5.78 18.88
CA GLN A 164 5.65 -6.12 17.71
C GLN A 164 6.59 -6.79 16.70
N TYR A 165 6.53 -8.11 16.63
CA TYR A 165 7.19 -8.85 15.57
C TYR A 165 6.38 -8.63 14.31
N PHE A 166 6.94 -7.90 13.34
CA PHE A 166 6.47 -7.97 11.98
C PHE A 166 6.70 -9.42 11.52
N ALA A 167 5.69 -10.01 10.87
CA ALA A 167 5.87 -11.33 10.29
C ALA A 167 7.15 -11.30 9.43
N PRO A 168 8.07 -12.25 9.59
CA PRO A 168 9.28 -12.29 8.78
C PRO A 168 8.88 -12.37 7.31
N LYS A 169 9.61 -11.64 6.45
CA LYS A 169 9.41 -11.74 5.02
C LYS A 169 9.73 -13.18 4.62
N LYS A 170 8.76 -13.82 3.97
CA LYS A 170 8.95 -15.17 3.45
C LYS A 170 10.01 -15.15 2.34
N GLY A 171 10.89 -16.13 2.35
CA GLY A 171 11.82 -16.35 1.26
C GLY A 171 11.10 -16.85 -0.01
N ILE A 172 11.72 -16.67 -1.18
CA ILE A 172 11.13 -17.11 -2.46
C ILE A 172 10.73 -18.58 -2.42
N ARG A 173 11.51 -19.46 -1.77
CA ARG A 173 11.20 -20.89 -1.63
C ARG A 173 9.94 -21.18 -0.81
N GLU A 174 9.52 -20.26 0.05
CA GLU A 174 8.31 -20.38 0.86
C GLU A 174 7.08 -19.83 0.15
N LEU A 175 7.28 -19.04 -0.92
CA LEU A 175 6.22 -18.40 -1.68
C LEU A 175 5.88 -19.15 -2.97
N VAL A 176 6.82 -19.95 -3.48
CA VAL A 176 6.65 -20.72 -4.72
C VAL A 176 6.55 -22.20 -4.35
N ASN A 177 5.36 -22.80 -4.52
CA ASN A 177 5.24 -24.26 -4.57
C ASN A 177 5.92 -24.72 -5.87
N VAL A 178 7.11 -25.27 -5.76
CA VAL A 178 7.73 -26.00 -6.86
C VAL A 178 7.20 -27.42 -6.73
N ASP A 179 6.15 -27.74 -7.48
CA ASP A 179 5.73 -29.14 -7.67
C ASP A 179 6.89 -29.87 -8.32
N THR A 180 7.53 -30.76 -7.58
CA THR A 180 8.54 -31.72 -8.05
C THR A 180 7.87 -32.95 -8.57
#